data_2630c5d077c90ae4f296428013222aff
#
_entry.id   2630c5d077c90ae4f296428013222aff
#
_cell.length_a   1.000
_cell.length_b   1.000
_cell.length_c   1.000
_cell.angle_alpha   90.00
_cell.angle_beta   90.00
_cell.angle_gamma   90.00
#
_symmetry.space_group_name_H-M   'P 1'
#
loop_
_entity.id
_entity.type
_entity.pdbx_description
1 polymer ?
#
loop_
_entity_poly.entity_id
_entity_poly.type
_entity_poly.pdbx_seq_one_letter_code
_entity_poly.pdbx_strand_id
1 'polypeptide(L)'
;TSTEGDAMKDNNYAARNDSYNWNNVLNNAVKQNPNLSFVASAGDQVNNNNNEKQYAGYLGADALRSLPVATTIGNHDSGSAQYEMHYNNPNAFDTSGYRNTAKYTEGKTAAGTDYYYTYGNTLFIVLDTNNYNCATHENVMRKAIKENPNAKWKVVMFHQDIYGSGY
;
A
#
# COMPACT_ATOMS: atom_id res chain seq x y z
N THR A 1 -2.45 9.85 -2.63
CA THR A 1 -3.17 10.45 -3.78
C THR A 1 -3.59 9.37 -4.74
N SER A 2 -4.89 9.16 -4.88
CA SER A 2 -5.39 8.25 -5.91
C SER A 2 -5.17 8.85 -7.31
N THR A 3 -4.72 8.03 -8.24
CA THR A 3 -4.67 8.41 -9.64
C THR A 3 -6.08 8.29 -10.20
N GLU A 4 -6.71 9.42 -10.48
CA GLU A 4 -8.06 9.46 -11.03
C GLU A 4 -8.06 9.34 -12.55
N GLY A 5 -9.05 8.62 -13.05
CA GLY A 5 -9.30 8.52 -14.46
C GLY A 5 -8.23 7.79 -15.24
N ASP A 6 -8.24 7.99 -16.52
CA ASP A 6 -7.41 7.29 -17.49
C ASP A 6 -6.26 8.19 -17.93
N ALA A 7 -5.08 7.98 -17.36
CA ALA A 7 -3.89 8.77 -17.67
C ALA A 7 -3.51 8.79 -19.14
N MET A 8 -4.01 7.83 -19.92
CA MET A 8 -3.71 7.66 -21.34
C MET A 8 -4.76 8.30 -22.26
N LYS A 9 -5.86 8.82 -21.74
CA LYS A 9 -6.85 9.52 -22.55
C LYS A 9 -6.50 10.99 -22.68
N ASP A 10 -6.43 11.45 -23.90
CA ASP A 10 -6.09 12.85 -24.23
C ASP A 10 -7.02 13.90 -23.63
N ASN A 11 -8.25 13.52 -23.28
CA ASN A 11 -9.28 14.39 -22.76
C ASN A 11 -9.43 14.38 -21.25
N ASN A 12 -8.66 13.55 -20.53
CA ASN A 12 -8.76 13.47 -19.09
C ASN A 12 -7.64 14.28 -18.40
N TYR A 13 -7.90 15.55 -18.23
CA TYR A 13 -6.95 16.47 -17.59
C TYR A 13 -6.68 16.10 -16.11
N ALA A 14 -7.65 15.55 -15.38
CA ALA A 14 -7.48 15.17 -13.98
C ALA A 14 -6.42 14.09 -13.82
N ALA A 15 -6.54 12.98 -14.55
CA ALA A 15 -5.58 11.88 -14.48
C ALA A 15 -4.17 12.29 -14.96
N ARG A 16 -4.08 13.11 -16.01
CA ARG A 16 -2.80 13.65 -16.47
C ARG A 16 -2.15 14.52 -15.40
N ASN A 17 -2.94 15.34 -14.70
CA ASN A 17 -2.45 16.18 -13.63
C ASN A 17 -1.99 15.34 -12.45
N ASP A 18 -2.73 14.29 -12.06
CA ASP A 18 -2.36 13.43 -10.94
C ASP A 18 -1.05 12.68 -11.20
N SER A 19 -0.93 12.03 -12.35
CA SER A 19 0.30 11.32 -12.73
C SER A 19 1.49 12.28 -12.88
N TYR A 20 1.26 13.45 -13.47
CA TYR A 20 2.29 14.47 -13.62
C TYR A 20 2.74 15.02 -12.26
N ASN A 21 1.79 15.35 -11.38
CA ASN A 21 2.10 15.87 -10.05
C ASN A 21 2.79 14.81 -9.19
N TRP A 22 2.34 13.56 -9.25
CA TRP A 22 2.98 12.44 -8.57
C TRP A 22 4.44 12.28 -9.01
N ASN A 23 4.69 12.26 -10.32
CA ASN A 23 6.05 12.18 -10.86
C ASN A 23 6.91 13.36 -10.38
N ASN A 24 6.37 14.58 -10.38
CA ASN A 24 7.08 15.76 -9.91
C ASN A 24 7.40 15.70 -8.41
N VAL A 25 6.46 15.24 -7.58
CA VAL A 25 6.69 15.08 -6.14
C VAL A 25 7.83 14.12 -5.89
N LEU A 26 7.81 12.95 -6.53
CA LEU A 26 8.87 11.95 -6.37
C LEU A 26 10.23 12.45 -6.90
N ASN A 27 10.26 13.07 -8.06
CA ASN A 27 11.49 13.62 -8.62
C ASN A 27 12.08 14.72 -7.72
N ASN A 28 11.24 15.58 -7.15
CA ASN A 28 11.70 16.58 -6.18
C ASN A 28 12.19 15.94 -4.88
N ALA A 29 11.51 14.91 -4.38
CA ALA A 29 11.96 14.18 -3.20
C ALA A 29 13.33 13.56 -3.39
N VAL A 30 13.56 12.88 -4.52
CA VAL A 30 14.86 12.30 -4.88
C VAL A 30 15.94 13.37 -5.05
N LYS A 31 15.60 14.49 -5.69
CA LYS A 31 16.53 15.60 -5.87
C LYS A 31 17.00 16.20 -4.55
N GLN A 32 16.07 16.36 -3.60
CA GLN A 32 16.37 16.91 -2.28
C GLN A 32 17.04 15.90 -1.36
N ASN A 33 16.74 14.61 -1.54
CA ASN A 33 17.24 13.52 -0.72
C ASN A 33 17.78 12.39 -1.62
N PRO A 34 18.96 12.53 -2.20
CA PRO A 34 19.50 11.56 -3.18
C PRO A 34 19.76 10.16 -2.58
N ASN A 35 19.74 10.03 -1.27
CA ASN A 35 19.96 8.77 -0.55
C ASN A 35 18.64 8.09 -0.12
N LEU A 36 17.51 8.45 -0.72
CA LEU A 36 16.25 7.73 -0.47
C LEU A 36 16.39 6.25 -0.82
N SER A 37 15.91 5.41 0.07
CA SER A 37 16.02 3.96 -0.07
C SER A 37 14.74 3.32 -0.59
N PHE A 38 13.60 3.89 -0.28
CA PHE A 38 12.28 3.43 -0.73
C PHE A 38 11.23 4.52 -0.54
N VAL A 39 10.08 4.30 -1.13
CA VAL A 39 8.87 5.12 -0.94
C VAL A 39 7.88 4.32 -0.09
N ALA A 40 7.34 4.91 0.96
CA ALA A 40 6.23 4.34 1.71
C ALA A 40 4.93 5.05 1.28
N SER A 41 3.97 4.28 0.79
CA SER A 41 2.66 4.79 0.35
C SER A 41 1.58 4.42 1.36
N ALA A 42 0.81 5.39 1.79
CA ALA A 42 -0.25 5.22 2.78
C ALA A 42 -1.59 4.75 2.17
N GLY A 43 -1.60 4.24 0.95
CA GLY A 43 -2.80 3.72 0.30
C GLY A 43 -3.40 4.65 -0.74
N ASP A 44 -4.47 4.18 -1.38
CA ASP A 44 -5.16 4.84 -2.47
C ASP A 44 -4.22 5.21 -3.62
N GLN A 45 -3.52 4.21 -4.15
CA GLN A 45 -2.64 4.38 -5.30
C GLN A 45 -3.44 4.73 -6.56
N VAL A 46 -4.63 4.17 -6.65
CA VAL A 46 -5.57 4.38 -7.76
C VAL A 46 -6.94 4.80 -7.23
N ASN A 47 -7.76 5.38 -8.06
CA ASN A 47 -9.16 5.67 -7.73
C ASN A 47 -10.09 4.48 -8.01
N ASN A 48 -9.77 3.70 -9.04
CA ASN A 48 -10.55 2.51 -9.41
C ASN A 48 -9.66 1.27 -9.42
N ASN A 49 -9.90 0.36 -8.50
CA ASN A 49 -9.09 -0.83 -8.23
C ASN A 49 -8.90 -1.79 -9.41
N ASN A 50 -9.73 -1.74 -10.43
CA ASN A 50 -9.65 -2.59 -11.62
C ASN A 50 -9.20 -1.83 -12.89
N ASN A 51 -8.68 -0.62 -12.74
CA ASN A 51 -8.26 0.20 -13.86
C ASN A 51 -6.74 0.17 -14.06
N GLU A 52 -6.27 -0.69 -14.95
CA GLU A 52 -4.85 -0.85 -15.28
C GLU A 52 -4.17 0.43 -15.76
N LYS A 53 -4.92 1.35 -16.38
CA LYS A 53 -4.34 2.62 -16.84
C LYS A 53 -4.05 3.58 -15.69
N GLN A 54 -4.79 3.48 -14.59
CA GLN A 54 -4.49 4.24 -13.38
C GLN A 54 -3.25 3.66 -12.69
N TYR A 55 -3.12 2.34 -12.61
CA TYR A 55 -1.87 1.71 -12.14
C TYR A 55 -0.67 2.09 -13.01
N ALA A 56 -0.84 2.09 -14.33
CA ALA A 56 0.22 2.54 -15.22
C ALA A 56 0.62 4.01 -14.97
N GLY A 57 -0.34 4.88 -14.65
CA GLY A 57 -0.08 6.27 -14.28
C GLY A 57 0.67 6.39 -12.95
N TYR A 58 0.30 5.62 -11.96
CA TYR A 58 0.96 5.61 -10.64
C TYR A 58 2.37 5.01 -10.71
N LEU A 59 2.49 3.81 -11.28
CA LEU A 59 3.76 3.08 -11.36
C LEU A 59 4.71 3.63 -12.41
N GLY A 60 4.21 4.44 -13.35
CA GLY A 60 4.98 5.07 -14.41
C GLY A 60 5.87 6.24 -13.97
N ALA A 61 5.84 6.63 -12.70
CA ALA A 61 6.71 7.69 -12.19
C ALA A 61 8.19 7.31 -12.31
N ASP A 62 9.00 8.26 -12.81
CA ASP A 62 10.41 8.01 -13.15
C ASP A 62 11.23 7.48 -11.99
N ALA A 63 11.04 8.02 -10.79
CA ALA A 63 11.75 7.59 -9.59
C ALA A 63 11.47 6.14 -9.20
N LEU A 64 10.27 5.60 -9.50
CA LEU A 64 9.91 4.23 -9.19
C LEU A 64 10.61 3.18 -10.05
N ARG A 65 11.35 3.59 -11.08
CA ARG A 65 12.24 2.69 -11.83
C ARG A 65 13.46 2.22 -11.03
N SER A 66 13.81 2.97 -9.99
CA SER A 66 14.98 2.70 -9.15
C SER A 66 14.69 2.65 -7.66
N LEU A 67 13.54 3.16 -7.21
CA LEU A 67 13.11 3.13 -5.82
C LEU A 67 11.99 2.11 -5.63
N PRO A 68 12.15 1.14 -4.73
CA PRO A 68 11.06 0.27 -4.33
C PRO A 68 9.94 1.08 -3.66
N VAL A 69 8.72 0.63 -3.82
CA VAL A 69 7.58 1.20 -3.10
C VAL A 69 7.00 0.17 -2.13
N ALA A 70 6.91 0.54 -0.85
CA ALA A 70 6.19 -0.21 0.17
C ALA A 70 4.75 0.33 0.22
N THR A 71 3.80 -0.45 -0.24
CA THR A 71 2.41 -0.01 -0.40
C THR A 71 1.55 -0.43 0.78
N THR A 72 0.63 0.44 1.17
CA THR A 72 -0.53 0.11 1.99
C THR A 72 -1.75 0.04 1.08
N ILE A 73 -2.63 -0.90 1.27
CA ILE A 73 -3.87 -0.96 0.50
C ILE A 73 -4.89 0.01 1.08
N GLY A 74 -5.40 0.93 0.24
CA GLY A 74 -6.51 1.81 0.59
C GLY A 74 -7.86 1.22 0.18
N ASN A 75 -8.94 1.94 0.48
CA ASN A 75 -10.28 1.48 0.10
C ASN A 75 -10.50 1.55 -1.41
N HIS A 76 -9.84 2.47 -2.11
CA HIS A 76 -9.89 2.56 -3.57
C HIS A 76 -9.04 1.50 -4.28
N ASP A 77 -8.06 0.91 -3.61
CA ASP A 77 -7.23 -0.19 -4.15
C ASP A 77 -7.87 -1.56 -3.91
N SER A 78 -8.78 -1.67 -2.95
CA SER A 78 -9.34 -2.94 -2.49
C SER A 78 -10.47 -3.46 -3.39
N GLY A 79 -10.77 -4.75 -3.30
CA GLY A 79 -11.93 -5.36 -3.95
C GLY A 79 -11.69 -5.91 -5.35
N SER A 80 -10.47 -5.86 -5.86
CA SER A 80 -10.05 -6.51 -7.11
C SER A 80 -8.73 -7.24 -6.92
N ALA A 81 -8.34 -8.05 -7.90
CA ALA A 81 -7.07 -8.79 -7.88
C ALA A 81 -5.87 -7.94 -8.35
N GLN A 82 -6.10 -6.76 -8.90
CA GLN A 82 -5.04 -5.95 -9.53
C GLN A 82 -3.97 -5.51 -8.53
N TYR A 83 -4.35 -5.16 -7.30
CA TYR A 83 -3.37 -4.81 -6.27
C TYR A 83 -2.34 -5.94 -6.05
N GLU A 84 -2.81 -7.19 -5.91
CA GLU A 84 -1.92 -8.35 -5.77
C GLU A 84 -1.03 -8.59 -6.99
N MET A 85 -1.54 -8.30 -8.19
CA MET A 85 -0.79 -8.49 -9.43
C MET A 85 0.33 -7.48 -9.59
N HIS A 86 0.16 -6.28 -9.03
CA HIS A 86 1.16 -5.21 -9.12
C HIS A 86 2.18 -5.22 -7.98
N TYR A 87 1.81 -5.74 -6.81
CA TYR A 87 2.65 -5.64 -5.61
C TYR A 87 2.97 -7.01 -5.03
N ASN A 88 4.27 -7.33 -4.98
CA ASN A 88 4.79 -8.53 -4.34
C ASN A 88 5.30 -8.18 -2.93
N ASN A 89 4.38 -8.07 -1.99
CA ASN A 89 4.70 -7.65 -0.63
C ASN A 89 5.46 -8.75 0.13
N PRO A 90 6.59 -8.42 0.79
CA PRO A 90 7.40 -9.39 1.50
C PRO A 90 6.71 -9.84 2.79
N ASN A 91 6.96 -11.08 3.20
CA ASN A 91 6.42 -11.65 4.45
C ASN A 91 4.90 -11.46 4.60
N ALA A 92 4.19 -11.56 3.49
CA ALA A 92 2.74 -11.44 3.48
C ALA A 92 2.11 -12.49 4.42
N PHE A 93 1.13 -12.05 5.21
CA PHE A 93 0.47 -12.93 6.13
C PHE A 93 -0.60 -13.74 5.41
N ASP A 94 -0.55 -15.06 5.58
CA ASP A 94 -1.58 -15.94 5.04
C ASP A 94 -2.83 -15.89 5.92
N THR A 95 -3.88 -15.29 5.41
CA THR A 95 -5.18 -15.21 6.07
C THR A 95 -6.11 -16.37 5.73
N SER A 96 -5.65 -17.36 4.97
CA SER A 96 -6.49 -18.49 4.49
C SER A 96 -7.18 -19.24 5.63
N GLY A 97 -6.51 -19.40 6.76
CA GLY A 97 -7.06 -20.03 7.96
C GLY A 97 -8.16 -19.23 8.66
N TYR A 98 -8.28 -17.96 8.37
CA TYR A 98 -9.25 -17.05 9.00
C TYR A 98 -10.50 -16.83 8.16
N ARG A 99 -10.49 -17.17 6.89
CA ARG A 99 -11.59 -16.97 5.94
C ARG A 99 -12.90 -17.62 6.37
N ASN A 100 -12.83 -18.70 7.11
CA ASN A 100 -14.00 -19.50 7.51
C ASN A 100 -14.58 -19.15 8.88
N THR A 101 -13.95 -18.28 9.64
CA THR A 101 -14.37 -17.96 11.02
C THR A 101 -15.07 -16.62 11.12
N ALA A 102 -15.16 -15.87 10.02
CA ALA A 102 -15.47 -14.47 10.11
C ALA A 102 -16.91 -14.11 9.78
N LYS A 103 -17.54 -13.46 10.70
CA LYS A 103 -18.65 -12.54 10.46
C LYS A 103 -18.22 -11.31 9.63
N TYR A 104 -16.95 -11.17 9.33
CA TYR A 104 -16.31 -10.00 8.77
C TYR A 104 -15.74 -10.32 7.39
N THR A 105 -15.37 -9.29 6.68
CA THR A 105 -14.91 -9.32 5.28
C THR A 105 -13.50 -9.90 5.09
N GLU A 106 -12.94 -10.62 6.05
CA GLU A 106 -11.61 -11.25 5.98
C GLU A 106 -11.38 -12.02 4.69
N GLY A 107 -12.40 -12.70 4.21
CA GLY A 107 -12.31 -13.44 2.96
C GLY A 107 -12.27 -12.57 1.70
N LYS A 108 -12.32 -11.25 1.83
CA LYS A 108 -12.27 -10.30 0.71
C LYS A 108 -10.94 -9.57 0.61
N THR A 109 -10.10 -9.65 1.64
CA THR A 109 -8.76 -9.09 1.56
C THR A 109 -7.88 -9.98 0.72
N ALA A 110 -7.23 -9.35 -0.23
CA ALA A 110 -6.29 -10.01 -1.10
C ALA A 110 -5.07 -10.52 -0.29
N ALA A 111 -4.53 -11.67 -0.67
CA ALA A 111 -3.30 -12.18 -0.08
C ALA A 111 -2.19 -11.12 -0.23
N GLY A 112 -1.40 -10.92 0.81
CA GLY A 112 -0.30 -9.95 0.76
C GLY A 112 -0.65 -8.52 1.13
N THR A 113 -1.86 -8.25 1.58
CA THR A 113 -2.27 -6.91 2.03
C THR A 113 -1.78 -6.59 3.44
N ASP A 114 -1.76 -7.59 4.35
CA ASP A 114 -1.04 -7.51 5.63
C ASP A 114 0.36 -8.09 5.45
N TYR A 115 1.38 -7.32 5.74
CA TYR A 115 2.76 -7.76 5.57
C TYR A 115 3.73 -6.97 6.46
N TYR A 116 4.99 -7.39 6.52
CA TYR A 116 6.03 -6.66 7.23
C TYR A 116 7.38 -6.79 6.55
N TYR A 117 8.23 -5.82 6.82
CA TYR A 117 9.62 -5.80 6.35
C TYR A 117 10.50 -5.05 7.33
N THR A 118 11.80 -5.22 7.20
CA THR A 118 12.79 -4.46 7.98
C THR A 118 13.63 -3.59 7.07
N TYR A 119 13.94 -2.40 7.56
CA TYR A 119 14.96 -1.56 6.98
C TYR A 119 15.88 -1.01 8.09
N GLY A 120 17.16 -1.32 8.01
CA GLY A 120 18.09 -1.04 9.11
C GLY A 120 17.64 -1.74 10.39
N ASN A 121 17.44 -0.98 11.45
CA ASN A 121 16.97 -1.48 12.74
C ASN A 121 15.48 -1.19 13.02
N THR A 122 14.73 -0.89 11.97
CA THR A 122 13.30 -0.61 12.03
C THR A 122 12.49 -1.73 11.39
N LEU A 123 11.48 -2.19 12.11
CA LEU A 123 10.44 -3.10 11.61
C LEU A 123 9.24 -2.27 11.15
N PHE A 124 8.84 -2.44 9.92
CA PHE A 124 7.61 -1.88 9.35
C PHE A 124 6.56 -2.98 9.28
N ILE A 125 5.38 -2.70 9.82
CA ILE A 125 4.22 -3.59 9.79
C ILE A 125 3.12 -2.85 9.04
N VAL A 126 2.63 -3.43 7.97
CA VAL A 126 1.61 -2.83 7.11
C VAL A 126 0.33 -3.63 7.25
N LEU A 127 -0.76 -2.95 7.56
CA LEU A 127 -2.06 -3.55 7.82
C LEU A 127 -3.10 -3.07 6.80
N ASP A 128 -3.91 -4.00 6.34
CA ASP A 128 -5.08 -3.71 5.52
C ASP A 128 -6.29 -3.42 6.42
N THR A 129 -6.55 -2.16 6.64
CA THR A 129 -7.68 -1.72 7.47
C THR A 129 -9.04 -1.72 6.75
N ASN A 130 -9.12 -2.18 5.49
CA ASN A 130 -10.39 -2.61 4.89
C ASN A 130 -10.90 -3.92 5.53
N ASN A 131 -10.02 -4.67 6.18
CA ASN A 131 -10.37 -5.77 7.05
C ASN A 131 -10.53 -5.27 8.49
N TYR A 132 -11.74 -5.39 9.03
CA TYR A 132 -12.04 -4.97 10.42
C TYR A 132 -11.73 -6.04 11.47
N ASN A 133 -11.11 -7.15 11.08
CA ASN A 133 -10.78 -8.22 12.03
C ASN A 133 -9.48 -7.92 12.78
N CYS A 134 -9.64 -7.37 13.97
CA CYS A 134 -8.50 -7.05 14.84
C CYS A 134 -7.65 -8.28 15.22
N ALA A 135 -8.25 -9.47 15.26
CA ALA A 135 -7.49 -10.69 15.60
C ALA A 135 -6.49 -11.06 14.50
N THR A 136 -6.84 -10.85 13.22
CA THR A 136 -5.91 -11.05 12.11
C THR A 136 -4.73 -10.09 12.22
N HIS A 137 -4.98 -8.81 12.43
CA HIS A 137 -3.94 -7.79 12.58
C HIS A 137 -3.05 -8.04 13.79
N GLU A 138 -3.65 -8.46 14.93
CA GLU A 138 -2.88 -8.84 16.12
C GLU A 138 -1.92 -10.00 15.82
N ASN A 139 -2.37 -11.01 15.10
CA ASN A 139 -1.53 -12.15 14.72
C ASN A 139 -0.36 -11.74 13.82
N VAL A 140 -0.60 -10.88 12.83
CA VAL A 140 0.46 -10.31 11.98
C VAL A 140 1.48 -9.56 12.82
N MET A 141 1.03 -8.65 13.68
CA MET A 141 1.91 -7.86 14.54
C MET A 141 2.74 -8.74 15.47
N ARG A 142 2.12 -9.74 16.13
CA ARG A 142 2.83 -10.67 17.01
C ARG A 142 3.87 -11.50 16.26
N LYS A 143 3.52 -12.00 15.08
CA LYS A 143 4.46 -12.73 14.20
C LYS A 143 5.63 -11.85 13.80
N ALA A 144 5.37 -10.66 13.27
CA ALA A 144 6.39 -9.73 12.84
C ALA A 144 7.37 -9.37 13.96
N ILE A 145 6.87 -9.08 15.16
CA ILE A 145 7.71 -8.76 16.32
C ILE A 145 8.52 -9.97 16.77
N LYS A 146 7.92 -11.16 16.81
CA LYS A 146 8.60 -12.39 17.22
C LYS A 146 9.76 -12.75 16.28
N GLU A 147 9.57 -12.54 14.98
CA GLU A 147 10.57 -12.87 13.98
C GLU A 147 11.69 -11.79 13.85
N ASN A 148 11.43 -10.59 14.40
CA ASN A 148 12.36 -9.46 14.36
C ASN A 148 12.68 -8.90 15.75
N PRO A 149 13.20 -9.72 16.69
CA PRO A 149 13.39 -9.33 18.09
C PRO A 149 14.42 -8.19 18.27
N ASN A 150 15.32 -8.03 17.32
CA ASN A 150 16.39 -7.03 17.36
C ASN A 150 15.98 -5.67 16.76
N ALA A 151 14.80 -5.56 16.19
CA ALA A 151 14.32 -4.29 15.67
C ALA A 151 14.09 -3.29 16.81
N LYS A 152 14.83 -2.18 16.80
CA LYS A 152 14.71 -1.13 17.81
C LYS A 152 13.43 -0.32 17.68
N TRP A 153 13.07 -0.04 16.42
CA TRP A 153 11.89 0.75 16.09
C TRP A 153 10.84 -0.13 15.42
N LYS A 154 9.60 0.17 15.70
CA LYS A 154 8.45 -0.47 15.08
C LYS A 154 7.51 0.60 14.56
N VAL A 155 7.27 0.58 13.26
CA VAL A 155 6.36 1.49 12.55
C VAL A 155 5.19 0.67 12.05
N VAL A 156 3.98 1.08 12.42
CA VAL A 156 2.74 0.47 11.90
C VAL A 156 2.14 1.42 10.87
N MET A 157 1.85 0.92 9.69
CA MET A 157 1.27 1.66 8.57
C MET A 157 -0.09 1.09 8.22
N PHE A 158 -1.06 1.95 8.02
CA PHE A 158 -2.40 1.61 7.55
C PHE A 158 -3.06 2.84 6.90
N HIS A 159 -4.12 2.61 6.15
CA HIS A 159 -4.72 3.66 5.31
C HIS A 159 -5.74 4.53 6.06
N GLN A 160 -6.76 3.89 6.66
CA GLN A 160 -7.83 4.62 7.34
C GLN A 160 -7.33 5.22 8.66
N ASP A 161 -7.83 6.39 9.03
CA ASP A 161 -7.51 6.99 10.30
C ASP A 161 -8.23 6.27 11.48
N ILE A 162 -7.72 6.47 12.69
CA ILE A 162 -8.27 5.83 13.91
C ILE A 162 -9.42 6.68 14.48
N TYR A 163 -9.43 7.95 14.25
CA TYR A 163 -10.33 8.91 14.90
C TYR A 163 -11.36 9.55 13.95
N GLY A 164 -11.49 9.01 12.76
CA GLY A 164 -12.64 9.24 11.91
C GLY A 164 -12.90 10.69 11.52
N SER A 165 -11.95 11.33 10.88
CA SER A 165 -12.16 12.68 10.33
C SER A 165 -12.66 12.66 8.88
N GLY A 166 -12.92 11.51 8.31
CA GLY A 166 -12.99 11.34 6.87
C GLY A 166 -14.35 11.21 6.23
N TYR A 167 -15.46 11.32 6.96
CA TYR A 167 -16.81 11.24 6.34
C TYR A 167 -17.81 12.10 7.07
#